data_32bc7783599afd1c1fdf70a1cc1c8d7b
#
_entry.id   32bc7783599afd1c1fdf70a1cc1c8d7b
#
_cell.length_a   1.000
_cell.length_b   1.000
_cell.length_c   1.000
_cell.angle_alpha   90.00
_cell.angle_beta   90.00
_cell.angle_gamma   90.00
#
_symmetry.space_group_name_H-M   'P 1'
#
loop_
_entity.id
_entity.type
_entity.pdbx_description
1 polymer ?
#
loop_
_entity_poly.entity_id
_entity_poly.type
_entity_poly.pdbx_seq_one_letter_code
_entity_poly.pdbx_strand_id
1 'polypeptide(L)'
;MFERIGIVGAGAMGRGIAQLFASAGKQVWLHDARSASISEALRFNRELLERGVAKGRLSAAELDATLTRMQAAPALADLSGCDLVIEAIVENLEAKQALFIELESLLAEDTVLATNTSSLSVTRIAAACQHPERVAGFHFFNPVPLMKLVEVVRGERSDPQVIERLVKLAEEAGHFPAITPDTPGFLVNHAGRAYSTEAQRILAEGIADAEQIDRILRDGPGFRMGPFELFDLTGLDISHAVMESVYQQFYQDPRYTPSYQAAQRVAAGLLGRKTGQGYYRYENGQQIRTPEPQWRPIVVERPFWLDSQDAELRGRLAALLCGAGTQLETGEAPSERAICLITPLGEDASTMIARLDLPATRSIAFDLFADFDRRRVLMRQPALDPALEAQAQQALSHDGVPVEVINDSPGFVSQRVVASIVNLCCEIAQKGIADPQILDRAITLALGYPKGPLGFAEHYGAGRILAILEAMQGCYGGEARYRPSPWLRRRVRLCLPLTAPDRPVAG
;
A
#
# COMPACT_ATOMS: atom_id res chain seq x y z
N MET A 1 26.86 -8.55 19.38
CA MET A 1 26.82 -7.86 18.06
C MET A 1 26.98 -8.96 17.02
N PHE A 2 26.24 -8.95 15.93
CA PHE A 2 26.37 -9.97 14.90
C PHE A 2 27.53 -9.65 13.96
N GLU A 3 28.47 -10.56 13.79
CA GLU A 3 29.62 -10.42 12.87
C GLU A 3 29.59 -11.46 11.74
N ARG A 4 29.05 -12.65 12.01
CA ARG A 4 28.99 -13.78 11.12
C ARG A 4 27.53 -14.16 10.84
N ILE A 5 27.06 -13.95 9.60
CA ILE A 5 25.67 -14.11 9.24
C ILE A 5 25.55 -15.23 8.19
N GLY A 6 24.78 -16.26 8.51
CA GLY A 6 24.36 -17.30 7.59
C GLY A 6 23.07 -16.91 6.88
N ILE A 7 22.96 -17.23 5.60
CA ILE A 7 21.73 -17.03 4.83
C ILE A 7 21.38 -18.33 4.15
N VAL A 8 20.17 -18.82 4.37
CA VAL A 8 19.65 -20.05 3.77
C VAL A 8 18.58 -19.70 2.73
N GLY A 9 18.87 -20.01 1.47
CA GLY A 9 18.10 -19.63 0.30
C GLY A 9 18.82 -18.56 -0.53
N ALA A 10 19.31 -18.92 -1.70
CA ALA A 10 20.07 -18.04 -2.61
C ALA A 10 19.19 -17.37 -3.69
N GLY A 11 17.87 -17.34 -3.49
CA GLY A 11 16.91 -16.65 -4.36
C GLY A 11 17.05 -15.13 -4.34
N ALA A 12 16.05 -14.43 -4.89
CA ALA A 12 16.07 -12.97 -5.00
C ALA A 12 16.22 -12.27 -3.64
N MET A 13 15.56 -12.78 -2.59
CA MET A 13 15.67 -12.22 -1.25
C MET A 13 17.02 -12.53 -0.61
N GLY A 14 17.41 -13.81 -0.56
CA GLY A 14 18.66 -14.21 0.12
C GLY A 14 19.90 -13.57 -0.49
N ARG A 15 20.02 -13.49 -1.83
CA ARG A 15 21.15 -12.78 -2.47
C ARG A 15 21.16 -11.28 -2.15
N GLY A 16 19.97 -10.65 -2.03
CA GLY A 16 19.85 -9.24 -1.67
C GLY A 16 20.22 -8.97 -0.21
N ILE A 17 19.82 -9.87 0.71
CA ILE A 17 20.18 -9.81 2.13
C ILE A 17 21.69 -10.05 2.28
N ALA A 18 22.27 -11.00 1.53
CA ALA A 18 23.71 -11.24 1.51
C ALA A 18 24.51 -10.01 1.09
N GLN A 19 24.09 -9.36 -0.01
CA GLN A 19 24.70 -8.13 -0.46
C GLN A 19 24.61 -7.01 0.59
N LEU A 20 23.45 -6.84 1.21
CA LEU A 20 23.23 -5.82 2.22
C LEU A 20 24.22 -5.94 3.37
N PHE A 21 24.27 -7.10 4.01
CA PHE A 21 25.12 -7.29 5.18
C PHE A 21 26.63 -7.33 4.84
N ALA A 22 27.01 -7.89 3.70
CA ALA A 22 28.40 -7.83 3.23
C ALA A 22 28.84 -6.38 2.95
N SER A 23 27.95 -5.55 2.37
CA SER A 23 28.21 -4.11 2.19
C SER A 23 28.27 -3.35 3.51
N ALA A 24 27.54 -3.80 4.52
CA ALA A 24 27.58 -3.26 5.89
C ALA A 24 28.77 -3.78 6.72
N GLY A 25 29.70 -4.52 6.10
CA GLY A 25 30.94 -4.96 6.75
C GLY A 25 30.88 -6.34 7.42
N LYS A 26 29.73 -7.04 7.35
CA LYS A 26 29.57 -8.36 8.00
C LYS A 26 30.10 -9.49 7.13
N GLN A 27 30.58 -10.57 7.77
CA GLN A 27 30.94 -11.81 7.08
C GLN A 27 29.67 -12.61 6.79
N VAL A 28 29.44 -13.02 5.54
CA VAL A 28 28.19 -13.65 5.10
C VAL A 28 28.46 -14.99 4.43
N TRP A 29 27.78 -16.03 4.90
CA TRP A 29 27.76 -17.36 4.31
C TRP A 29 26.41 -17.63 3.66
N LEU A 30 26.42 -17.95 2.35
CA LEU A 30 25.21 -18.19 1.59
C LEU A 30 25.07 -19.68 1.28
N HIS A 31 23.99 -20.27 1.76
CA HIS A 31 23.61 -21.67 1.51
C HIS A 31 22.34 -21.76 0.66
N ASP A 32 22.27 -22.78 -0.18
CA ASP A 32 21.05 -23.20 -0.89
C ASP A 32 21.16 -24.72 -1.19
N ALA A 33 20.03 -25.40 -1.11
CA ALA A 33 19.96 -26.83 -1.43
C ALA A 33 20.46 -27.15 -2.86
N ARG A 34 20.37 -26.18 -3.77
CA ARG A 34 20.94 -26.25 -5.13
C ARG A 34 22.22 -25.41 -5.16
N SER A 35 23.36 -26.08 -5.20
CA SER A 35 24.69 -25.43 -5.24
C SER A 35 24.85 -24.42 -6.40
N ALA A 36 24.20 -24.68 -7.53
CA ALA A 36 24.17 -23.76 -8.67
C ALA A 36 23.58 -22.41 -8.30
N SER A 37 22.53 -22.38 -7.45
CA SER A 37 21.88 -21.14 -7.01
C SER A 37 22.83 -20.24 -6.22
N ILE A 38 23.73 -20.81 -5.42
CA ILE A 38 24.75 -20.05 -4.68
C ILE A 38 25.68 -19.33 -5.65
N SER A 39 26.22 -20.07 -6.64
CA SER A 39 27.12 -19.48 -7.65
C SER A 39 26.43 -18.40 -8.48
N GLU A 40 25.18 -18.62 -8.87
CA GLU A 40 24.36 -17.63 -9.58
C GLU A 40 24.13 -16.37 -8.74
N ALA A 41 23.82 -16.49 -7.46
CA ALA A 41 23.61 -15.37 -6.55
C ALA A 41 24.89 -14.54 -6.35
N LEU A 42 26.04 -15.19 -6.13
CA LEU A 42 27.32 -14.51 -5.98
C LEU A 42 27.73 -13.78 -7.27
N ARG A 43 27.53 -14.41 -8.44
CA ARG A 43 27.75 -13.76 -9.74
C ARG A 43 26.85 -12.56 -9.94
N PHE A 44 25.55 -12.69 -9.67
CA PHE A 44 24.60 -11.60 -9.78
C PHE A 44 24.98 -10.41 -8.90
N ASN A 45 25.38 -10.66 -7.66
CA ASN A 45 25.81 -9.61 -6.73
C ASN A 45 27.08 -8.92 -7.24
N ARG A 46 28.05 -9.67 -7.76
CA ARG A 46 29.25 -9.10 -8.41
C ARG A 46 28.87 -8.15 -9.55
N GLU A 47 28.07 -8.61 -10.51
CA GLU A 47 27.64 -7.81 -11.66
C GLU A 47 26.84 -6.56 -11.24
N LEU A 48 26.05 -6.65 -10.18
CA LEU A 48 25.30 -5.50 -9.65
C LEU A 48 26.22 -4.46 -9.01
N LEU A 49 27.20 -4.90 -8.23
CA LEU A 49 28.19 -4.03 -7.59
C LEU A 49 29.13 -3.40 -8.63
N GLU A 50 29.58 -4.15 -9.65
CA GLU A 50 30.37 -3.61 -10.77
C GLU A 50 29.64 -2.51 -11.53
N ARG A 51 28.33 -2.68 -11.76
CA ARG A 51 27.48 -1.61 -12.31
C ARG A 51 27.38 -0.40 -11.36
N GLY A 52 27.47 -0.62 -10.04
CA GLY A 52 27.56 0.45 -9.04
C GLY A 52 28.85 1.27 -9.19
N VAL A 53 29.99 0.60 -9.36
CA VAL A 53 31.30 1.21 -9.61
C VAL A 53 31.28 2.01 -10.93
N ALA A 54 30.78 1.40 -12.01
CA ALA A 54 30.68 2.06 -13.32
C ALA A 54 29.82 3.34 -13.30
N LYS A 55 28.85 3.43 -12.35
CA LYS A 55 28.00 4.60 -12.14
C LYS A 55 28.53 5.59 -11.07
N GLY A 56 29.73 5.36 -10.55
CA GLY A 56 30.34 6.20 -9.51
C GLY A 56 29.63 6.15 -8.15
N ARG A 57 28.83 5.12 -7.88
CA ARG A 57 28.08 4.94 -6.61
C ARG A 57 28.85 4.14 -5.57
N LEU A 58 29.89 3.46 -5.99
CA LEU A 58 30.73 2.57 -5.19
C LEU A 58 32.17 2.66 -5.73
N SER A 59 33.17 2.62 -4.86
CA SER A 59 34.57 2.49 -5.25
C SER A 59 34.95 1.04 -5.56
N ALA A 60 36.03 0.83 -6.33
CA ALA A 60 36.54 -0.52 -6.59
C ALA A 60 36.99 -1.23 -5.29
N ALA A 61 37.56 -0.50 -4.33
CA ALA A 61 37.95 -1.04 -3.03
C ALA A 61 36.76 -1.52 -2.20
N GLU A 62 35.62 -0.79 -2.21
CA GLU A 62 34.40 -1.21 -1.54
C GLU A 62 33.77 -2.43 -2.22
N LEU A 63 33.82 -2.50 -3.56
CA LEU A 63 33.42 -3.69 -4.32
C LEU A 63 34.20 -4.92 -3.86
N ASP A 64 35.55 -4.86 -3.90
CA ASP A 64 36.41 -5.99 -3.55
C ASP A 64 36.21 -6.41 -2.09
N ALA A 65 36.12 -5.46 -1.18
CA ALA A 65 35.85 -5.72 0.22
C ALA A 65 34.48 -6.38 0.44
N THR A 66 33.43 -5.95 -0.27
CA THR A 66 32.09 -6.56 -0.17
C THR A 66 32.09 -7.99 -0.70
N LEU A 67 32.71 -8.23 -1.87
CA LEU A 67 32.78 -9.56 -2.46
C LEU A 67 33.57 -10.56 -1.60
N THR A 68 34.67 -10.12 -0.99
CA THR A 68 35.49 -10.94 -0.08
C THR A 68 34.72 -11.42 1.14
N ARG A 69 33.74 -10.66 1.61
CA ARG A 69 32.90 -11.01 2.76
C ARG A 69 31.79 -12.00 2.43
N MET A 70 31.45 -12.20 1.16
CA MET A 70 30.41 -13.14 0.74
C MET A 70 31.04 -14.49 0.36
N GLN A 71 30.70 -15.53 1.09
CA GLN A 71 31.23 -16.87 0.92
C GLN A 71 30.14 -17.89 0.63
N ALA A 72 30.44 -18.91 -0.13
CA ALA A 72 29.58 -20.07 -0.34
C ALA A 72 29.64 -20.99 0.89
N ALA A 73 28.48 -21.49 1.33
CA ALA A 73 28.32 -22.55 2.31
C ALA A 73 27.65 -23.75 1.64
N PRO A 74 28.45 -24.70 1.06
CA PRO A 74 27.89 -25.86 0.36
C PRO A 74 27.00 -26.75 1.24
N ALA A 75 27.30 -26.85 2.53
CA ALA A 75 26.50 -27.61 3.49
C ALA A 75 25.93 -26.69 4.60
N LEU A 76 24.79 -27.06 5.17
CA LEU A 76 24.22 -26.35 6.33
C LEU A 76 25.18 -26.34 7.51
N ALA A 77 25.97 -27.37 7.72
CA ALA A 77 26.98 -27.43 8.76
C ALA A 77 28.07 -26.35 8.66
N ASP A 78 28.30 -25.78 7.47
CA ASP A 78 29.24 -24.68 7.27
C ASP A 78 28.80 -23.40 7.95
N LEU A 79 27.52 -23.34 8.38
CA LEU A 79 26.93 -22.22 9.12
C LEU A 79 27.15 -22.29 10.64
N SER A 80 27.79 -23.37 11.16
CA SER A 80 27.94 -23.65 12.57
C SER A 80 28.65 -22.54 13.39
N GLY A 81 29.43 -21.70 12.71
CA GLY A 81 30.08 -20.56 13.35
C GLY A 81 29.35 -19.22 13.19
N CYS A 82 28.12 -19.19 12.71
CA CYS A 82 27.36 -17.96 12.54
C CYS A 82 26.67 -17.51 13.84
N ASP A 83 26.62 -16.20 14.07
CA ASP A 83 25.91 -15.58 15.21
C ASP A 83 24.41 -15.42 14.93
N LEU A 84 24.06 -15.35 13.63
CA LEU A 84 22.71 -15.18 13.11
C LEU A 84 22.57 -16.01 11.83
N VAL A 85 21.47 -16.74 11.70
CA VAL A 85 21.08 -17.38 10.44
C VAL A 85 19.72 -16.85 9.99
N ILE A 86 19.65 -16.35 8.75
CA ILE A 86 18.43 -15.79 8.14
C ILE A 86 17.95 -16.76 7.07
N GLU A 87 16.74 -17.25 7.22
CA GLU A 87 16.06 -18.13 6.28
C GLU A 87 15.29 -17.30 5.24
N ALA A 88 15.47 -17.61 3.95
CA ALA A 88 14.78 -17.00 2.81
C ALA A 88 14.46 -18.07 1.72
N ILE A 89 13.97 -19.25 2.15
CA ILE A 89 13.56 -20.35 1.27
C ILE A 89 12.11 -20.16 0.77
N VAL A 90 11.52 -21.19 0.15
CA VAL A 90 10.13 -21.18 -0.32
C VAL A 90 9.14 -20.91 0.82
N GLU A 91 8.04 -20.24 0.50
CA GLU A 91 7.00 -19.84 1.49
C GLU A 91 6.08 -21.01 1.80
N ASN A 92 6.62 -22.00 2.52
CA ASN A 92 5.91 -23.21 2.96
C ASN A 92 6.27 -23.49 4.43
N LEU A 93 5.25 -23.63 5.28
CA LEU A 93 5.42 -23.76 6.73
C LEU A 93 6.23 -24.99 7.10
N GLU A 94 5.86 -26.15 6.53
CA GLU A 94 6.50 -27.43 6.84
C GLU A 94 7.99 -27.43 6.44
N ALA A 95 8.30 -26.86 5.28
CA ALA A 95 9.67 -26.73 4.82
C ALA A 95 10.51 -25.82 5.74
N LYS A 96 9.93 -24.71 6.18
CA LYS A 96 10.59 -23.79 7.11
C LYS A 96 10.78 -24.43 8.49
N GLN A 97 9.79 -25.13 9.02
CA GLN A 97 9.88 -25.85 10.29
C GLN A 97 10.96 -26.94 10.24
N ALA A 98 11.00 -27.74 9.18
CA ALA A 98 12.01 -28.76 8.99
C ALA A 98 13.44 -28.16 8.96
N LEU A 99 13.61 -27.06 8.24
CA LEU A 99 14.89 -26.33 8.19
C LEU A 99 15.30 -25.80 9.57
N PHE A 100 14.37 -25.20 10.33
CA PHE A 100 14.65 -24.63 11.64
C PHE A 100 15.07 -25.72 12.66
N ILE A 101 14.41 -26.88 12.64
CA ILE A 101 14.81 -28.05 13.44
C ILE A 101 16.25 -28.50 13.08
N GLU A 102 16.56 -28.58 11.80
CA GLU A 102 17.92 -28.98 11.36
C GLU A 102 18.96 -27.94 11.74
N LEU A 103 18.71 -26.65 11.50
CA LEU A 103 19.59 -25.56 11.92
C LEU A 103 19.83 -25.58 13.43
N GLU A 104 18.80 -25.80 14.21
CA GLU A 104 18.91 -25.86 15.67
C GLU A 104 19.85 -26.97 16.17
N SER A 105 19.91 -28.09 15.45
CA SER A 105 20.81 -29.21 15.76
C SER A 105 22.28 -28.96 15.38
N LEU A 106 22.54 -28.02 14.47
CA LEU A 106 23.89 -27.74 13.90
C LEU A 106 24.53 -26.48 14.52
N LEU A 107 23.74 -25.57 15.05
CA LEU A 107 24.19 -24.25 15.48
C LEU A 107 24.32 -24.16 17.00
N ALA A 108 25.13 -23.23 17.47
CA ALA A 108 25.26 -22.95 18.89
C ALA A 108 23.93 -22.46 19.49
N GLU A 109 23.71 -22.70 20.79
CA GLU A 109 22.46 -22.35 21.48
C GLU A 109 22.16 -20.84 21.49
N ASP A 110 23.20 -20.00 21.43
CA ASP A 110 23.09 -18.54 21.41
C ASP A 110 22.96 -17.96 19.98
N THR A 111 23.02 -18.80 18.95
CA THR A 111 22.79 -18.37 17.55
C THR A 111 21.33 -17.98 17.37
N VAL A 112 21.11 -16.77 16.87
CA VAL A 112 19.76 -16.28 16.54
C VAL A 112 19.31 -16.88 15.22
N LEU A 113 18.05 -17.31 15.17
CA LEU A 113 17.39 -17.80 13.98
C LEU A 113 16.35 -16.78 13.51
N ALA A 114 16.45 -16.31 12.28
CA ALA A 114 15.53 -15.34 11.73
C ALA A 114 14.86 -15.88 10.45
N THR A 115 13.56 -15.59 10.26
CA THR A 115 12.84 -15.91 9.03
C THR A 115 12.51 -14.66 8.26
N ASN A 116 12.70 -14.68 6.94
CA ASN A 116 12.29 -13.61 6.04
C ASN A 116 10.88 -13.87 5.45
N THR A 117 10.07 -14.70 6.08
CA THR A 117 8.68 -14.93 5.65
C THR A 117 7.91 -13.62 5.50
N SER A 118 7.00 -13.55 4.52
CA SER A 118 6.14 -12.38 4.28
C SER A 118 4.70 -12.60 4.75
N SER A 119 4.29 -13.85 5.01
CA SER A 119 2.89 -14.21 5.24
C SER A 119 2.65 -15.30 6.27
N LEU A 120 3.69 -16.09 6.61
CA LEU A 120 3.58 -17.14 7.61
C LEU A 120 3.82 -16.59 9.01
N SER A 121 3.12 -17.14 10.00
CA SER A 121 3.34 -16.78 11.41
C SER A 121 4.74 -17.20 11.86
N VAL A 122 5.51 -16.26 12.38
CA VAL A 122 6.83 -16.49 13.00
C VAL A 122 6.69 -17.42 14.19
N THR A 123 5.65 -17.24 15.00
CA THR A 123 5.32 -18.10 16.15
C THR A 123 5.10 -19.56 15.73
N ARG A 124 4.40 -19.79 14.59
CA ARG A 124 4.18 -21.16 14.08
C ARG A 124 5.48 -21.79 13.57
N ILE A 125 6.37 -21.03 12.96
CA ILE A 125 7.69 -21.52 12.54
C ILE A 125 8.49 -21.88 13.79
N ALA A 126 8.57 -20.98 14.76
CA ALA A 126 9.31 -21.15 16.01
C ALA A 126 8.79 -22.31 16.88
N ALA A 127 7.48 -22.62 16.80
CA ALA A 127 6.88 -23.69 17.59
C ALA A 127 7.44 -25.10 17.33
N ALA A 128 8.16 -25.29 16.21
CA ALA A 128 8.84 -26.54 15.90
C ALA A 128 10.23 -26.66 16.56
N CYS A 129 10.77 -25.56 17.10
CA CYS A 129 12.09 -25.51 17.73
C CYS A 129 12.02 -25.89 19.21
N GLN A 130 13.14 -26.40 19.76
CA GLN A 130 13.33 -26.62 21.18
C GLN A 130 13.55 -25.29 21.93
N HIS A 131 14.22 -24.34 21.26
CA HIS A 131 14.57 -23.01 21.77
C HIS A 131 13.89 -21.90 20.94
N PRO A 132 12.53 -21.80 20.96
CA PRO A 132 11.80 -20.83 20.18
C PRO A 132 12.04 -19.35 20.59
N GLU A 133 12.62 -19.12 21.77
CA GLU A 133 13.00 -17.80 22.28
C GLU A 133 14.07 -17.11 21.41
N ARG A 134 14.91 -17.87 20.72
CA ARG A 134 15.94 -17.33 19.81
C ARG A 134 15.46 -17.12 18.37
N VAL A 135 14.16 -17.34 18.11
CA VAL A 135 13.56 -17.21 16.78
C VAL A 135 12.79 -15.88 16.67
N ALA A 136 13.02 -15.16 15.57
CA ALA A 136 12.30 -13.93 15.24
C ALA A 136 12.05 -13.82 13.72
N GLY A 137 11.13 -12.96 13.31
CA GLY A 137 11.00 -12.55 11.94
C GLY A 137 11.96 -11.39 11.61
N PHE A 138 12.56 -11.44 10.41
CA PHE A 138 13.42 -10.37 9.91
C PHE A 138 13.09 -10.17 8.42
N HIS A 139 11.97 -9.49 8.18
CA HIS A 139 11.31 -9.41 6.90
C HIS A 139 11.79 -8.21 6.09
N PHE A 140 12.54 -8.49 5.03
CA PHE A 140 13.04 -7.51 4.06
C PHE A 140 12.11 -7.38 2.85
N PHE A 141 12.22 -6.26 2.14
CA PHE A 141 11.45 -5.95 0.93
C PHE A 141 12.34 -5.93 -0.31
N ASN A 142 11.81 -6.43 -1.43
CA ASN A 142 12.55 -6.49 -2.70
C ASN A 142 12.45 -5.14 -3.46
N PRO A 143 13.57 -4.60 -3.98
CA PRO A 143 14.97 -5.03 -3.87
C PRO A 143 15.62 -4.65 -2.52
N VAL A 144 16.17 -5.62 -1.80
CA VAL A 144 16.66 -5.45 -0.42
C VAL A 144 17.63 -4.26 -0.24
N PRO A 145 18.64 -4.01 -1.09
CA PRO A 145 19.55 -2.89 -0.87
C PRO A 145 18.92 -1.51 -1.07
N LEU A 146 17.76 -1.44 -1.78
CA LEU A 146 17.08 -0.18 -2.11
C LEU A 146 15.93 0.15 -1.18
N MET A 147 15.24 -0.88 -0.70
CA MET A 147 14.09 -0.76 0.19
C MET A 147 14.58 -0.59 1.63
N LYS A 148 14.69 0.64 2.09
CA LYS A 148 15.33 1.03 3.37
C LYS A 148 14.47 0.73 4.61
N LEU A 149 13.70 -0.35 4.56
CA LEU A 149 12.86 -0.84 5.65
C LEU A 149 13.09 -2.33 5.88
N VAL A 150 13.04 -2.74 7.12
CA VAL A 150 12.93 -4.13 7.55
C VAL A 150 11.95 -4.24 8.71
N GLU A 151 11.07 -5.22 8.68
CA GLU A 151 10.20 -5.54 9.82
C GLU A 151 10.91 -6.53 10.74
N VAL A 152 11.04 -6.16 12.01
CA VAL A 152 11.52 -7.04 13.08
C VAL A 152 10.31 -7.60 13.79
N VAL A 153 9.97 -8.86 13.46
CA VAL A 153 8.73 -9.47 13.90
C VAL A 153 8.95 -10.28 15.16
N ARG A 154 8.28 -9.89 16.23
CA ARG A 154 8.33 -10.57 17.53
C ARG A 154 7.28 -11.69 17.56
N GLY A 155 7.72 -12.95 17.52
CA GLY A 155 6.88 -14.10 17.85
C GLY A 155 6.50 -14.11 19.34
N GLU A 156 5.50 -14.89 19.70
CA GLU A 156 4.98 -14.95 21.08
C GLU A 156 6.03 -15.36 22.14
N ARG A 157 7.06 -16.09 21.72
CA ARG A 157 8.13 -16.56 22.59
C ARG A 157 9.49 -15.91 22.31
N SER A 158 9.59 -15.03 21.32
CA SER A 158 10.86 -14.37 20.98
C SER A 158 11.42 -13.57 22.16
N ASP A 159 12.69 -13.80 22.52
CA ASP A 159 13.38 -13.05 23.56
C ASP A 159 13.50 -11.56 23.16
N PRO A 160 13.15 -10.62 24.03
CA PRO A 160 13.34 -9.20 23.76
C PRO A 160 14.77 -8.82 23.36
N GLN A 161 15.79 -9.47 23.88
CA GLN A 161 17.20 -9.24 23.53
C GLN A 161 17.50 -9.64 22.09
N VAL A 162 16.84 -10.69 21.56
CA VAL A 162 16.94 -11.09 20.15
C VAL A 162 16.39 -9.97 19.26
N ILE A 163 15.24 -9.42 19.63
CA ILE A 163 14.61 -8.30 18.90
C ILE A 163 15.53 -7.07 18.91
N GLU A 164 16.07 -6.68 20.08
CA GLU A 164 16.99 -5.54 20.20
C GLU A 164 18.26 -5.73 19.34
N ARG A 165 18.83 -6.93 19.33
CA ARG A 165 20.02 -7.26 18.50
C ARG A 165 19.72 -7.14 17.02
N LEU A 166 18.56 -7.60 16.54
CA LEU A 166 18.13 -7.48 15.13
C LEU A 166 17.85 -6.03 14.73
N VAL A 167 17.21 -5.25 15.60
CA VAL A 167 17.00 -3.81 15.42
C VAL A 167 18.33 -3.10 15.20
N LYS A 168 19.30 -3.33 16.07
CA LYS A 168 20.63 -2.72 15.96
C LYS A 168 21.35 -3.12 14.69
N LEU A 169 21.27 -4.40 14.28
CA LEU A 169 21.85 -4.88 13.03
C LEU A 169 21.24 -4.19 11.82
N ALA A 170 19.91 -3.98 11.82
CA ALA A 170 19.21 -3.27 10.74
C ALA A 170 19.68 -1.82 10.62
N GLU A 171 19.82 -1.13 11.75
CA GLU A 171 20.33 0.26 11.82
C GLU A 171 21.78 0.34 11.31
N GLU A 172 22.66 -0.57 11.74
CA GLU A 172 24.04 -0.68 11.26
C GLU A 172 24.10 -0.89 9.75
N ALA A 173 23.13 -1.63 9.17
CA ALA A 173 23.01 -1.84 7.72
C ALA A 173 22.30 -0.67 6.98
N GLY A 174 21.96 0.40 7.67
CA GLY A 174 21.32 1.58 7.09
C GLY A 174 19.86 1.36 6.68
N HIS A 175 19.16 0.44 7.37
CA HIS A 175 17.73 0.19 7.23
C HIS A 175 16.96 0.70 8.44
N PHE A 176 15.74 1.15 8.21
CA PHE A 176 14.81 1.51 9.29
C PHE A 176 14.13 0.24 9.83
N PRO A 177 14.36 -0.14 11.09
CA PRO A 177 13.69 -1.28 11.69
C PRO A 177 12.29 -0.89 12.17
N ALA A 178 11.27 -1.58 11.71
CA ALA A 178 9.91 -1.48 12.24
C ALA A 178 9.61 -2.71 13.11
N ILE A 179 9.55 -2.52 14.42
CA ILE A 179 9.19 -3.60 15.35
C ILE A 179 7.69 -3.82 15.26
N THR A 180 7.27 -5.08 15.09
CA THR A 180 5.86 -5.46 15.06
C THR A 180 5.65 -6.82 15.72
N PRO A 181 4.51 -7.07 16.40
CA PRO A 181 4.13 -8.42 16.79
C PRO A 181 3.85 -9.29 15.58
N ASP A 182 3.83 -10.61 15.80
CA ASP A 182 3.51 -11.62 14.78
C ASP A 182 2.01 -11.60 14.45
N THR A 183 1.57 -10.54 13.75
CA THR A 183 0.19 -10.36 13.28
C THR A 183 0.08 -10.69 11.79
N PRO A 184 -1.11 -11.08 11.29
CA PRO A 184 -1.28 -11.42 9.88
C PRO A 184 -0.88 -10.28 8.94
N GLY A 185 0.13 -10.54 8.10
CA GLY A 185 0.70 -9.53 7.20
C GLY A 185 1.60 -8.51 7.91
N PHE A 186 1.98 -8.75 9.16
CA PHE A 186 2.84 -7.89 10.00
C PHE A 186 2.35 -6.44 10.02
N LEU A 187 3.18 -5.49 9.62
CA LEU A 187 2.80 -4.08 9.55
C LEU A 187 2.49 -3.65 8.11
N VAL A 188 3.41 -3.89 7.17
CA VAL A 188 3.33 -3.33 5.81
C VAL A 188 2.26 -4.01 4.97
N ASN A 189 2.26 -5.35 4.94
CA ASN A 189 1.24 -6.10 4.20
C ASN A 189 -0.16 -5.91 4.80
N HIS A 190 -0.26 -5.73 6.12
CA HIS A 190 -1.51 -5.41 6.80
C HIS A 190 -2.01 -4.02 6.39
N ALA A 191 -1.22 -2.97 6.60
CA ALA A 191 -1.60 -1.60 6.29
C ALA A 191 -1.91 -1.38 4.80
N GLY A 192 -1.15 -2.05 3.91
CA GLY A 192 -1.33 -1.95 2.47
C GLY A 192 -2.63 -2.58 1.93
N ARG A 193 -3.36 -3.37 2.75
CA ARG A 193 -4.59 -4.05 2.29
C ARG A 193 -5.68 -3.08 1.88
N ALA A 194 -5.88 -1.99 2.61
CA ALA A 194 -6.95 -1.05 2.30
C ALA A 194 -6.82 -0.46 0.89
N TYR A 195 -5.60 -0.11 0.45
CA TYR A 195 -5.34 0.40 -0.90
C TYR A 195 -5.79 -0.57 -1.99
N SER A 196 -5.38 -1.82 -1.86
CA SER A 196 -5.60 -2.84 -2.87
C SER A 196 -7.04 -3.39 -2.85
N THR A 197 -7.60 -3.69 -1.68
CA THR A 197 -8.93 -4.30 -1.59
C THR A 197 -10.05 -3.30 -1.92
N GLU A 198 -9.91 -2.02 -1.52
CA GLU A 198 -10.92 -1.02 -1.82
C GLU A 198 -10.94 -0.66 -3.31
N ALA A 199 -9.77 -0.54 -3.95
CA ALA A 199 -9.69 -0.32 -5.39
C ALA A 199 -10.34 -1.47 -6.20
N GLN A 200 -10.08 -2.72 -5.81
CA GLN A 200 -10.73 -3.88 -6.43
C GLN A 200 -12.25 -3.89 -6.23
N ARG A 201 -12.73 -3.41 -5.07
CA ARG A 201 -14.15 -3.28 -4.80
C ARG A 201 -14.80 -2.22 -5.70
N ILE A 202 -14.19 -1.06 -5.84
CA ILE A 202 -14.64 0.02 -6.75
C ILE A 202 -14.76 -0.52 -8.19
N LEU A 203 -13.76 -1.28 -8.66
CA LEU A 203 -13.78 -1.93 -9.96
C LEU A 203 -14.92 -2.97 -10.07
N ALA A 204 -15.10 -3.81 -9.04
CA ALA A 204 -16.12 -4.85 -9.03
C ALA A 204 -17.55 -4.29 -9.00
N GLU A 205 -17.75 -3.14 -8.38
CA GLU A 205 -19.02 -2.40 -8.34
C GLU A 205 -19.30 -1.65 -9.66
N GLY A 206 -18.35 -1.65 -10.62
CA GLY A 206 -18.52 -0.97 -11.91
C GLY A 206 -18.53 0.56 -11.81
N ILE A 207 -17.92 1.12 -10.78
CA ILE A 207 -17.88 2.57 -10.54
C ILE A 207 -16.94 3.26 -11.52
N ALA A 208 -15.77 2.69 -11.73
CA ALA A 208 -14.76 3.13 -12.68
C ALA A 208 -13.96 1.92 -13.18
N ASP A 209 -13.32 2.05 -14.34
CA ASP A 209 -12.39 1.03 -14.82
C ASP A 209 -11.02 1.11 -14.11
N ALA A 210 -10.18 0.09 -14.31
CA ALA A 210 -8.88 0.00 -13.65
C ALA A 210 -7.97 1.18 -13.97
N GLU A 211 -7.99 1.65 -15.22
CA GLU A 211 -7.16 2.75 -15.69
C GLU A 211 -7.61 4.09 -15.11
N GLN A 212 -8.94 4.33 -15.04
CA GLN A 212 -9.53 5.51 -14.40
C GLN A 212 -9.16 5.55 -12.90
N ILE A 213 -9.32 4.43 -12.19
CA ILE A 213 -8.98 4.34 -10.76
C ILE A 213 -7.50 4.67 -10.54
N ASP A 214 -6.62 4.10 -11.36
CA ASP A 214 -5.18 4.33 -11.26
C ASP A 214 -4.82 5.80 -11.53
N ARG A 215 -5.40 6.42 -12.58
CA ARG A 215 -5.20 7.85 -12.88
C ARG A 215 -5.68 8.75 -11.75
N ILE A 216 -6.89 8.51 -11.24
CA ILE A 216 -7.48 9.30 -10.14
C ILE A 216 -6.58 9.25 -8.90
N LEU A 217 -6.11 8.06 -8.52
CA LEU A 217 -5.30 7.89 -7.31
C LEU A 217 -3.86 8.43 -7.45
N ARG A 218 -3.29 8.38 -8.65
CA ARG A 218 -1.98 9.00 -8.90
C ARG A 218 -2.04 10.52 -8.88
N ASP A 219 -3.03 11.09 -9.56
CA ASP A 219 -3.06 12.54 -9.79
C ASP A 219 -3.74 13.31 -8.67
N GLY A 220 -4.76 12.76 -8.01
CA GLY A 220 -5.46 13.37 -6.89
C GLY A 220 -4.66 13.21 -5.58
N PRO A 221 -4.70 12.05 -4.89
CA PRO A 221 -3.96 11.84 -3.64
C PRO A 221 -2.44 11.80 -3.80
N GLY A 222 -1.91 11.64 -5.01
CA GLY A 222 -0.49 11.69 -5.30
C GLY A 222 0.25 10.36 -5.12
N PHE A 223 -0.42 9.23 -5.19
CA PHE A 223 0.26 7.93 -5.16
C PHE A 223 1.20 7.78 -6.36
N ARG A 224 2.38 7.20 -6.11
CA ARG A 224 3.39 7.01 -7.15
C ARG A 224 2.91 6.08 -8.27
N MET A 225 2.07 5.11 -7.93
CA MET A 225 1.55 4.06 -8.82
C MET A 225 0.11 3.74 -8.41
N GLY A 226 -0.76 3.54 -9.38
CA GLY A 226 -2.11 3.08 -9.12
C GLY A 226 -2.15 1.63 -8.64
N PRO A 227 -3.24 1.19 -7.98
CA PRO A 227 -3.35 -0.16 -7.42
C PRO A 227 -3.26 -1.26 -8.48
N PHE A 228 -3.80 -1.04 -9.67
CA PHE A 228 -3.79 -2.04 -10.74
C PHE A 228 -2.44 -2.10 -11.46
N GLU A 229 -1.75 -0.96 -11.61
CA GLU A 229 -0.34 -0.95 -12.03
C GLU A 229 0.55 -1.70 -11.03
N LEU A 230 0.28 -1.55 -9.72
CA LEU A 230 1.01 -2.23 -8.67
C LEU A 230 0.78 -3.75 -8.71
N PHE A 231 -0.47 -4.21 -8.93
CA PHE A 231 -0.76 -5.64 -9.10
C PHE A 231 -0.01 -6.23 -10.30
N ASP A 232 0.02 -5.53 -11.42
CA ASP A 232 0.71 -5.99 -12.61
C ASP A 232 2.24 -5.98 -12.45
N LEU A 233 2.79 -5.08 -11.65
CA LEU A 233 4.22 -5.02 -11.33
C LEU A 233 4.66 -6.16 -10.42
N THR A 234 3.89 -6.44 -9.36
CA THR A 234 4.24 -7.46 -8.35
C THR A 234 3.88 -8.88 -8.80
N GLY A 235 2.94 -8.99 -9.71
CA GLY A 235 2.31 -10.23 -10.12
C GLY A 235 1.06 -10.52 -9.30
N LEU A 236 -0.08 -10.61 -9.99
CA LEU A 236 -1.38 -10.76 -9.34
C LEU A 236 -1.50 -12.06 -8.56
N ASP A 237 -0.86 -13.13 -8.97
CA ASP A 237 -0.78 -14.41 -8.25
C ASP A 237 -0.14 -14.25 -6.86
N ILE A 238 0.95 -13.48 -6.77
CA ILE A 238 1.62 -13.20 -5.50
C ILE A 238 0.74 -12.30 -4.63
N SER A 239 0.25 -11.19 -5.19
CA SER A 239 -0.54 -10.21 -4.45
C SER A 239 -1.87 -10.80 -3.96
N HIS A 240 -2.52 -11.64 -4.78
CA HIS A 240 -3.80 -12.29 -4.43
C HIS A 240 -3.59 -13.34 -3.33
N ALA A 241 -2.55 -14.18 -3.43
CA ALA A 241 -2.24 -15.16 -2.39
C ALA A 241 -1.97 -14.51 -1.02
N VAL A 242 -1.28 -13.37 -1.00
CA VAL A 242 -1.09 -12.59 0.26
C VAL A 242 -2.42 -12.04 0.78
N MET A 243 -3.31 -11.55 -0.10
CA MET A 243 -4.63 -11.06 0.32
C MET A 243 -5.49 -12.20 0.92
N GLU A 244 -5.51 -13.37 0.29
CA GLU A 244 -6.22 -14.54 0.81
C GLU A 244 -5.65 -14.98 2.16
N SER A 245 -4.32 -15.05 2.28
CA SER A 245 -3.64 -15.42 3.53
C SER A 245 -4.01 -14.48 4.68
N VAL A 246 -3.94 -13.17 4.46
CA VAL A 246 -4.32 -12.17 5.47
C VAL A 246 -5.80 -12.29 5.84
N TYR A 247 -6.68 -12.44 4.86
CA TYR A 247 -8.13 -12.60 5.09
C TYR A 247 -8.45 -13.84 5.94
N GLN A 248 -7.86 -14.99 5.63
CA GLN A 248 -8.05 -16.22 6.39
C GLN A 248 -7.49 -16.10 7.81
N GLN A 249 -6.32 -15.53 7.99
CA GLN A 249 -5.68 -15.36 9.30
C GLN A 249 -6.41 -14.34 10.19
N PHE A 250 -7.13 -13.37 9.63
CA PHE A 250 -8.04 -12.47 10.36
C PHE A 250 -9.45 -13.06 10.53
N TYR A 251 -9.59 -14.37 10.38
CA TYR A 251 -10.89 -15.07 10.52
C TYR A 251 -11.99 -14.46 9.66
N GLN A 252 -11.64 -14.14 8.41
CA GLN A 252 -12.56 -13.64 7.40
C GLN A 252 -13.20 -12.26 7.75
N ASP A 253 -12.45 -11.40 8.43
CA ASP A 253 -12.90 -10.02 8.68
C ASP A 253 -13.20 -9.32 7.34
N PRO A 254 -14.42 -8.75 7.17
CA PRO A 254 -14.85 -8.13 5.91
C PRO A 254 -13.92 -7.05 5.35
N ARG A 255 -13.12 -6.41 6.21
CA ARG A 255 -12.16 -5.38 5.79
C ARG A 255 -11.05 -5.90 4.88
N TYR A 256 -10.75 -7.20 4.97
CA TYR A 256 -9.66 -7.83 4.20
C TYR A 256 -10.18 -8.72 3.06
N THR A 257 -11.48 -8.71 2.77
CA THR A 257 -12.08 -9.59 1.76
C THR A 257 -11.43 -9.39 0.39
N PRO A 258 -10.82 -10.44 -0.20
CA PRO A 258 -10.25 -10.39 -1.53
C PRO A 258 -11.35 -10.29 -2.61
N SER A 259 -10.96 -9.86 -3.80
CA SER A 259 -11.88 -9.81 -4.94
C SER A 259 -11.92 -11.16 -5.67
N TYR A 260 -13.14 -11.68 -5.92
CA TYR A 260 -13.32 -12.86 -6.79
C TYR A 260 -12.84 -12.59 -8.23
N GLN A 261 -12.91 -11.35 -8.71
CA GLN A 261 -12.42 -10.99 -10.04
C GLN A 261 -10.89 -11.16 -10.13
N ALA A 262 -10.16 -10.84 -9.06
CA ALA A 262 -8.73 -11.09 -8.99
C ALA A 262 -8.41 -12.59 -9.05
N ALA A 263 -9.15 -13.42 -8.32
CA ALA A 263 -9.03 -14.89 -8.40
C ALA A 263 -9.23 -15.42 -9.81
N GLN A 264 -10.28 -14.94 -10.52
CA GLN A 264 -10.53 -15.33 -11.92
C GLN A 264 -9.40 -14.91 -12.86
N ARG A 265 -8.80 -13.73 -12.66
CA ARG A 265 -7.66 -13.27 -13.47
C ARG A 265 -6.41 -14.12 -13.21
N VAL A 266 -6.16 -14.52 -11.95
CA VAL A 266 -5.09 -15.46 -11.60
C VAL A 266 -5.31 -16.80 -12.30
N ALA A 267 -6.50 -17.36 -12.23
CA ALA A 267 -6.87 -18.62 -12.90
C ALA A 267 -6.70 -18.53 -14.44
N ALA A 268 -6.95 -17.36 -15.02
CA ALA A 268 -6.77 -17.09 -16.44
C ALA A 268 -5.31 -16.82 -16.87
N GLY A 269 -4.34 -16.82 -15.93
CA GLY A 269 -2.94 -16.48 -16.22
C GLY A 269 -2.68 -15.00 -16.53
N LEU A 270 -3.63 -14.11 -16.22
CA LEU A 270 -3.51 -12.67 -16.40
C LEU A 270 -2.78 -12.05 -15.20
N LEU A 271 -1.47 -12.33 -15.10
CA LEU A 271 -0.68 -12.06 -13.90
C LEU A 271 0.08 -10.73 -13.92
N GLY A 272 -0.04 -9.97 -15.01
CA GLY A 272 0.62 -8.68 -15.14
C GLY A 272 1.84 -8.71 -16.05
N ARG A 273 2.83 -7.87 -15.75
CA ARG A 273 4.03 -7.67 -16.58
C ARG A 273 4.78 -8.96 -16.92
N LYS A 274 4.87 -9.90 -15.98
CA LYS A 274 5.61 -11.16 -16.17
C LYS A 274 5.00 -12.11 -17.20
N THR A 275 3.68 -11.98 -17.47
CA THR A 275 2.96 -12.75 -18.48
C THR A 275 2.60 -11.92 -19.72
N GLY A 276 3.04 -10.65 -19.79
CA GLY A 276 2.70 -9.73 -20.87
C GLY A 276 1.29 -9.15 -20.79
N GLN A 277 0.46 -9.65 -19.89
CA GLN A 277 -0.91 -9.17 -19.68
C GLN A 277 -1.36 -9.37 -18.23
N GLY A 278 -2.02 -8.36 -17.70
CA GLY A 278 -2.69 -8.33 -16.43
C GLY A 278 -3.91 -7.42 -16.51
N TYR A 279 -4.02 -6.42 -15.65
CA TYR A 279 -4.99 -5.32 -15.83
C TYR A 279 -4.63 -4.50 -17.06
N TYR A 280 -3.35 -4.43 -17.40
CA TYR A 280 -2.80 -3.76 -18.59
C TYR A 280 -2.15 -4.77 -19.53
N ARG A 281 -1.83 -4.31 -20.74
CA ARG A 281 -1.00 -5.05 -21.71
C ARG A 281 0.43 -4.52 -21.66
N TYR A 282 1.39 -5.42 -21.91
CA TYR A 282 2.82 -5.11 -21.87
C TYR A 282 3.50 -5.64 -23.12
N GLU A 283 4.31 -4.79 -23.77
CA GLU A 283 5.21 -5.18 -24.86
C GLU A 283 6.65 -4.83 -24.46
N ASN A 284 7.56 -5.76 -24.57
CA ASN A 284 8.95 -5.60 -24.15
C ASN A 284 9.10 -5.09 -22.71
N GLY A 285 8.20 -5.50 -21.82
CA GLY A 285 8.17 -5.08 -20.42
C GLY A 285 7.65 -3.66 -20.17
N GLN A 286 7.21 -2.94 -21.22
CA GLN A 286 6.60 -1.62 -21.11
C GLN A 286 5.08 -1.71 -21.20
N GLN A 287 4.39 -0.97 -20.35
CA GLN A 287 2.93 -0.87 -20.36
C GLN A 287 2.46 -0.14 -21.63
N ILE A 288 1.51 -0.75 -22.34
CA ILE A 288 0.79 -0.09 -23.40
C ILE A 288 -0.29 0.76 -22.73
N ARG A 289 -0.10 2.07 -22.77
CA ARG A 289 -1.07 3.02 -22.21
C ARG A 289 -2.11 3.40 -23.24
N THR A 290 -3.37 3.40 -22.82
CA THR A 290 -4.44 4.02 -23.61
C THR A 290 -4.26 5.54 -23.58
N PRO A 291 -4.29 6.24 -24.72
CA PRO A 291 -4.30 7.70 -24.72
C PRO A 291 -5.49 8.23 -23.91
N GLU A 292 -5.27 9.34 -23.21
CA GLU A 292 -6.39 10.00 -22.53
C GLU A 292 -7.50 10.38 -23.51
N PRO A 293 -8.78 10.24 -23.13
CA PRO A 293 -9.88 10.62 -23.99
C PRO A 293 -9.74 12.09 -24.40
N GLN A 294 -9.78 12.33 -25.71
CA GLN A 294 -9.84 13.68 -26.25
C GLN A 294 -11.30 14.06 -26.42
N TRP A 295 -11.74 15.07 -25.69
CA TRP A 295 -13.09 15.58 -25.81
C TRP A 295 -13.18 16.60 -26.96
N ARG A 296 -14.27 16.51 -27.72
CA ARG A 296 -14.56 17.55 -28.72
C ARG A 296 -15.08 18.78 -27.97
N PRO A 297 -14.53 19.98 -28.24
CA PRO A 297 -15.04 21.19 -27.62
C PRO A 297 -16.53 21.38 -27.93
N ILE A 298 -17.31 21.64 -26.90
CA ILE A 298 -18.73 21.98 -27.00
C ILE A 298 -18.99 23.34 -26.35
N VAL A 299 -20.08 23.99 -26.75
CA VAL A 299 -20.48 25.24 -26.13
C VAL A 299 -21.17 24.93 -24.80
N VAL A 300 -20.77 25.64 -23.75
CA VAL A 300 -21.42 25.58 -22.44
C VAL A 300 -22.50 26.65 -22.42
N GLU A 301 -23.76 26.24 -22.53
CA GLU A 301 -24.90 27.17 -22.68
C GLU A 301 -25.64 27.45 -21.36
N ARG A 302 -25.43 26.59 -20.38
CA ARG A 302 -26.19 26.65 -19.12
C ARG A 302 -25.35 27.25 -18.00
N PRO A 303 -25.98 28.03 -17.09
CA PRO A 303 -25.32 28.47 -15.86
C PRO A 303 -25.10 27.29 -14.92
N PHE A 304 -24.18 27.45 -13.97
CA PHE A 304 -23.94 26.49 -12.90
C PHE A 304 -24.48 27.05 -11.58
N TRP A 305 -25.02 26.17 -10.78
CA TRP A 305 -25.31 26.40 -9.37
C TRP A 305 -24.45 25.45 -8.53
N LEU A 306 -23.83 25.97 -7.45
CA LEU A 306 -22.91 25.19 -6.62
C LEU A 306 -23.49 24.96 -5.23
N ASP A 307 -23.56 23.69 -4.81
CA ASP A 307 -23.69 23.35 -3.40
C ASP A 307 -22.36 22.82 -2.85
N SER A 308 -21.77 23.57 -1.93
CA SER A 308 -20.59 23.16 -1.17
C SER A 308 -20.60 23.86 0.18
N GLN A 309 -20.39 23.08 1.24
CA GLN A 309 -20.31 23.61 2.61
C GLN A 309 -18.91 24.13 2.96
N ASP A 310 -17.88 23.77 2.17
CA ASP A 310 -16.53 24.29 2.32
C ASP A 310 -16.36 25.58 1.52
N ALA A 311 -16.34 26.73 2.20
CA ALA A 311 -16.32 28.03 1.55
C ALA A 311 -15.05 28.28 0.72
N GLU A 312 -13.89 27.78 1.14
CA GLU A 312 -12.62 27.93 0.42
C GLU A 312 -12.63 27.10 -0.86
N LEU A 313 -12.96 25.81 -0.77
CA LEU A 313 -13.04 24.91 -1.91
C LEU A 313 -14.15 25.32 -2.88
N ARG A 314 -15.29 25.81 -2.36
CA ARG A 314 -16.35 26.42 -3.17
C ARG A 314 -15.84 27.62 -3.96
N GLY A 315 -15.03 28.48 -3.33
CA GLY A 315 -14.42 29.64 -4.00
C GLY A 315 -13.47 29.23 -5.13
N ARG A 316 -12.64 28.22 -4.92
CA ARG A 316 -11.75 27.66 -5.97
C ARG A 316 -12.55 27.08 -7.14
N LEU A 317 -13.60 26.30 -6.86
CA LEU A 317 -14.48 25.73 -7.89
C LEU A 317 -15.26 26.81 -8.65
N ALA A 318 -15.74 27.82 -7.97
CA ALA A 318 -16.40 28.98 -8.57
C ALA A 318 -15.46 29.74 -9.52
N ALA A 319 -14.22 30.00 -9.09
CA ALA A 319 -13.20 30.64 -9.92
C ALA A 319 -12.88 29.82 -11.18
N LEU A 320 -12.79 28.50 -11.05
CA LEU A 320 -12.58 27.58 -12.17
C LEU A 320 -13.72 27.69 -13.21
N LEU A 321 -14.96 27.62 -12.78
CA LEU A 321 -16.12 27.73 -13.67
C LEU A 321 -16.21 29.12 -14.34
N CYS A 322 -15.95 30.21 -13.58
CA CYS A 322 -15.88 31.55 -14.15
C CYS A 322 -14.77 31.66 -15.20
N GLY A 323 -13.60 31.02 -14.98
CA GLY A 323 -12.51 30.93 -15.95
C GLY A 323 -12.91 30.25 -17.26
N ALA A 324 -13.83 29.32 -17.23
CA ALA A 324 -14.44 28.69 -18.40
C ALA A 324 -15.45 29.61 -19.13
N GLY A 325 -15.69 30.84 -18.65
CA GLY A 325 -16.69 31.75 -19.19
C GLY A 325 -18.12 31.38 -18.85
N THR A 326 -18.36 30.49 -17.88
CA THR A 326 -19.72 30.08 -17.47
C THR A 326 -20.31 31.07 -16.47
N GLN A 327 -21.65 31.20 -16.52
CA GLN A 327 -22.36 31.94 -15.50
C GLN A 327 -22.55 31.12 -14.24
N LEU A 328 -22.32 31.71 -13.08
CA LEU A 328 -22.54 31.09 -11.78
C LEU A 328 -23.77 31.73 -11.09
N GLU A 329 -24.75 30.91 -10.71
CA GLU A 329 -25.87 31.34 -9.94
C GLU A 329 -25.52 31.43 -8.44
N THR A 330 -25.96 32.51 -7.79
CA THR A 330 -25.67 32.79 -6.37
C THR A 330 -26.90 32.63 -5.46
N GLY A 331 -28.07 32.24 -6.02
CA GLY A 331 -29.31 32.03 -5.25
C GLY A 331 -29.19 30.83 -4.31
N GLU A 332 -30.07 30.80 -3.28
CA GLU A 332 -30.16 29.65 -2.36
C GLU A 332 -30.62 28.36 -3.06
N ALA A 333 -31.41 28.50 -4.13
CA ALA A 333 -31.86 27.41 -4.96
C ALA A 333 -31.46 27.62 -6.44
N PRO A 334 -31.22 26.53 -7.21
CA PRO A 334 -30.89 26.64 -8.63
C PRO A 334 -32.10 27.04 -9.47
N SER A 335 -31.89 27.86 -10.51
CA SER A 335 -32.93 28.09 -11.53
C SER A 335 -33.27 26.82 -12.31
N GLU A 336 -34.33 26.82 -13.10
CA GLU A 336 -34.70 25.69 -13.96
C GLU A 336 -33.64 25.40 -15.04
N ARG A 337 -32.76 26.35 -15.35
CA ARG A 337 -31.73 26.21 -16.37
C ARG A 337 -30.39 25.73 -15.85
N ALA A 338 -30.12 25.93 -14.55
CA ALA A 338 -28.80 25.67 -14.00
C ALA A 338 -28.41 24.18 -13.99
N ILE A 339 -27.16 23.88 -14.30
CA ILE A 339 -26.53 22.61 -13.94
C ILE A 339 -26.18 22.68 -12.45
N CYS A 340 -26.72 21.75 -11.67
CA CYS A 340 -26.44 21.68 -10.24
C CYS A 340 -25.16 20.88 -9.99
N LEU A 341 -24.12 21.55 -9.57
CA LEU A 341 -22.84 20.90 -9.21
C LEU A 341 -22.80 20.75 -7.68
N ILE A 342 -22.88 19.51 -7.21
CA ILE A 342 -22.89 19.16 -5.79
C ILE A 342 -21.58 18.50 -5.38
N THR A 343 -21.25 18.52 -4.09
CA THR A 343 -19.95 18.06 -3.59
C THR A 343 -20.12 17.11 -2.40
N PRO A 344 -20.65 15.89 -2.62
CA PRO A 344 -20.87 14.93 -1.54
C PRO A 344 -19.58 14.49 -0.87
N LEU A 345 -19.63 14.28 0.43
CA LEU A 345 -18.52 13.80 1.23
C LEU A 345 -18.91 12.45 1.85
N GLY A 346 -18.54 11.36 1.16
CA GLY A 346 -18.84 9.99 1.55
C GLY A 346 -20.24 9.50 1.17
N GLU A 347 -21.18 10.37 0.81
CA GLU A 347 -22.48 10.03 0.22
C GLU A 347 -22.32 9.75 -1.30
N ASP A 348 -23.28 9.05 -1.91
CA ASP A 348 -23.46 9.04 -3.36
C ASP A 348 -24.22 10.30 -3.85
N ALA A 349 -24.12 10.55 -5.17
CA ALA A 349 -24.79 11.70 -5.77
C ALA A 349 -26.30 11.59 -5.65
N SER A 350 -26.88 10.41 -5.83
CA SER A 350 -28.32 10.17 -5.75
C SER A 350 -28.87 10.52 -4.35
N THR A 351 -28.19 10.11 -3.29
CA THR A 351 -28.56 10.40 -1.89
C THR A 351 -28.54 11.91 -1.60
N MET A 352 -27.46 12.58 -2.03
CA MET A 352 -27.35 14.04 -1.81
C MET A 352 -28.38 14.82 -2.62
N ILE A 353 -28.63 14.45 -3.87
CA ILE A 353 -29.65 15.06 -4.74
C ILE A 353 -31.04 14.95 -4.08
N ALA A 354 -31.40 13.76 -3.61
CA ALA A 354 -32.69 13.54 -2.95
C ALA A 354 -32.81 14.34 -1.64
N ARG A 355 -31.74 14.43 -0.84
CA ARG A 355 -31.70 15.18 0.42
C ARG A 355 -31.84 16.69 0.21
N LEU A 356 -31.31 17.21 -0.90
CA LEU A 356 -31.37 18.64 -1.24
C LEU A 356 -32.57 19.00 -2.12
N ASP A 357 -33.43 18.04 -2.45
CA ASP A 357 -34.56 18.20 -3.34
C ASP A 357 -34.20 18.84 -4.70
N LEU A 358 -33.06 18.35 -5.28
CA LEU A 358 -32.54 18.84 -6.55
C LEU A 358 -33.05 18.00 -7.75
N PRO A 359 -33.19 18.62 -8.94
CA PRO A 359 -33.58 17.87 -10.13
C PRO A 359 -32.50 16.92 -10.61
N ALA A 360 -32.76 15.62 -10.54
CA ALA A 360 -31.79 14.59 -10.90
C ALA A 360 -31.25 14.73 -12.35
N THR A 361 -32.10 15.08 -13.31
CA THR A 361 -31.71 15.19 -14.75
C THR A 361 -30.64 16.24 -15.03
N ARG A 362 -30.35 17.15 -14.10
CA ARG A 362 -29.38 18.23 -14.28
C ARG A 362 -28.43 18.42 -13.08
N SER A 363 -28.32 17.39 -12.23
CA SER A 363 -27.43 17.39 -11.06
C SER A 363 -26.31 16.39 -11.25
N ILE A 364 -25.06 16.83 -11.02
CA ILE A 364 -23.85 16.04 -11.11
C ILE A 364 -22.95 16.35 -9.93
N ALA A 365 -22.22 15.35 -9.44
CA ALA A 365 -21.33 15.55 -8.30
C ALA A 365 -19.88 15.77 -8.74
N PHE A 366 -19.14 16.55 -7.95
CA PHE A 366 -17.73 16.88 -8.14
C PHE A 366 -16.93 16.54 -6.87
N ASP A 367 -15.78 15.89 -7.02
CA ASP A 367 -14.89 15.54 -5.90
C ASP A 367 -14.05 16.74 -5.46
N LEU A 368 -14.38 17.31 -4.29
CA LEU A 368 -13.59 18.35 -3.63
C LEU A 368 -12.65 17.80 -2.53
N PHE A 369 -12.52 16.48 -2.40
CA PHE A 369 -11.69 15.89 -1.35
C PHE A 369 -10.22 15.89 -1.72
N ALA A 370 -9.88 15.41 -2.92
CA ALA A 370 -8.51 15.36 -3.41
C ALA A 370 -8.13 16.65 -4.16
N ASP A 371 -6.84 16.81 -4.43
CA ASP A 371 -6.38 17.91 -5.26
C ASP A 371 -6.91 17.78 -6.69
N PHE A 372 -7.63 18.78 -7.17
CA PHE A 372 -8.25 18.82 -8.47
C PHE A 372 -7.50 19.69 -9.51
N ASP A 373 -6.29 20.14 -9.19
CA ASP A 373 -5.48 20.91 -10.13
C ASP A 373 -4.74 20.04 -11.16
N ARG A 374 -4.64 18.72 -10.91
CA ARG A 374 -4.00 17.76 -11.81
C ARG A 374 -4.99 16.81 -12.49
N ARG A 375 -6.10 16.50 -11.82
CA ARG A 375 -7.19 15.66 -12.34
C ARG A 375 -8.47 15.99 -11.60
N ARG A 376 -9.57 16.11 -12.31
CA ARG A 376 -10.91 16.37 -11.78
C ARG A 376 -11.77 15.13 -11.91
N VAL A 377 -12.67 14.93 -10.95
CA VAL A 377 -13.56 13.77 -10.95
C VAL A 377 -15.02 14.24 -10.81
N LEU A 378 -15.81 13.86 -11.78
CA LEU A 378 -17.27 13.98 -11.76
C LEU A 378 -17.89 12.62 -11.45
N MET A 379 -18.98 12.59 -10.74
CA MET A 379 -19.77 11.40 -10.47
C MET A 379 -21.18 11.63 -11.01
N ARG A 380 -21.56 10.81 -11.98
CA ARG A 380 -22.88 10.85 -12.61
C ARG A 380 -23.82 9.87 -11.93
N GLN A 381 -25.06 10.26 -11.79
CA GLN A 381 -26.13 9.39 -11.33
C GLN A 381 -27.02 8.96 -12.55
N PRO A 382 -27.85 7.89 -12.41
CA PRO A 382 -28.50 7.25 -13.57
C PRO A 382 -29.49 8.12 -14.36
N ALA A 383 -30.02 9.21 -13.78
CA ALA A 383 -31.00 10.07 -14.44
C ALA A 383 -30.41 11.33 -15.10
N LEU A 384 -29.08 11.53 -15.01
CA LEU A 384 -28.42 12.70 -15.57
C LEU A 384 -28.54 12.75 -17.10
N ASP A 385 -28.89 13.93 -17.62
CA ASP A 385 -28.90 14.18 -19.08
C ASP A 385 -27.45 14.16 -19.61
N PRO A 386 -27.14 13.28 -20.58
CA PRO A 386 -25.78 13.18 -21.15
C PRO A 386 -25.27 14.49 -21.78
N ALA A 387 -26.16 15.34 -22.29
CA ALA A 387 -25.77 16.64 -22.85
C ALA A 387 -25.31 17.61 -21.76
N LEU A 388 -25.88 17.51 -20.56
CA LEU A 388 -25.48 18.32 -19.40
C LEU A 388 -24.21 17.79 -18.75
N GLU A 389 -24.01 16.47 -18.73
CA GLU A 389 -22.74 15.85 -18.36
C GLU A 389 -21.59 16.39 -19.22
N ALA A 390 -21.78 16.39 -20.55
CA ALA A 390 -20.79 16.88 -21.49
C ALA A 390 -20.47 18.38 -21.28
N GLN A 391 -21.48 19.21 -20.97
CA GLN A 391 -21.26 20.64 -20.63
C GLN A 391 -20.47 20.79 -19.33
N ALA A 392 -20.76 20.00 -18.31
CA ALA A 392 -20.01 20.01 -17.04
C ALA A 392 -18.54 19.60 -17.25
N GLN A 393 -18.30 18.54 -18.03
CA GLN A 393 -16.93 18.12 -18.41
C GLN A 393 -16.19 19.23 -19.16
N GLN A 394 -16.83 19.86 -20.16
CA GLN A 394 -16.23 20.95 -20.94
C GLN A 394 -15.86 22.14 -20.04
N ALA A 395 -16.77 22.57 -19.17
CA ALA A 395 -16.51 23.67 -18.25
C ALA A 395 -15.35 23.37 -17.31
N LEU A 396 -15.27 22.15 -16.83
CA LEU A 396 -14.26 21.72 -15.86
C LEU A 396 -12.93 21.27 -16.49
N SER A 397 -12.82 21.21 -17.83
CA SER A 397 -11.57 20.88 -18.54
C SER A 397 -11.02 22.05 -19.37
N HIS A 398 -11.60 23.24 -19.28
CA HIS A 398 -11.26 24.38 -20.15
C HIS A 398 -9.79 24.82 -20.08
N ASP A 399 -9.12 24.59 -18.95
CA ASP A 399 -7.72 24.90 -18.70
C ASP A 399 -6.75 23.73 -19.01
N GLY A 400 -7.27 22.67 -19.63
CA GLY A 400 -6.50 21.49 -20.05
C GLY A 400 -6.30 20.43 -18.96
N VAL A 401 -6.85 20.60 -17.75
CA VAL A 401 -6.81 19.57 -16.70
C VAL A 401 -7.81 18.46 -17.06
N PRO A 402 -7.38 17.19 -17.08
CA PRO A 402 -8.26 16.06 -17.43
C PRO A 402 -9.42 15.89 -16.42
N VAL A 403 -10.59 15.51 -16.94
CA VAL A 403 -11.79 15.22 -16.16
C VAL A 403 -12.17 13.76 -16.35
N GLU A 404 -12.22 13.00 -15.26
CA GLU A 404 -12.80 11.64 -15.25
C GLU A 404 -14.27 11.70 -14.86
N VAL A 405 -15.08 10.86 -15.49
CA VAL A 405 -16.48 10.65 -15.06
C VAL A 405 -16.64 9.23 -14.57
N ILE A 406 -17.05 9.09 -13.32
CA ILE A 406 -17.34 7.81 -12.69
C ILE A 406 -18.84 7.62 -12.49
N ASN A 407 -19.27 6.39 -12.29
CA ASN A 407 -20.64 6.07 -11.93
C ASN A 407 -20.95 6.41 -10.46
N ASP A 408 -22.23 6.50 -10.12
CA ASP A 408 -22.68 6.81 -8.76
C ASP A 408 -22.15 5.84 -7.71
N SER A 409 -21.65 6.37 -6.60
CA SER A 409 -20.97 5.60 -5.57
C SER A 409 -21.00 6.33 -4.23
N PRO A 410 -21.25 5.64 -3.13
CA PRO A 410 -20.98 6.20 -1.80
C PRO A 410 -19.48 6.52 -1.68
N GLY A 411 -19.15 7.82 -1.70
CA GLY A 411 -17.79 8.33 -1.80
C GLY A 411 -17.18 8.18 -3.20
N PHE A 412 -16.34 9.14 -3.56
CA PHE A 412 -15.51 9.09 -4.77
C PHE A 412 -14.33 8.12 -4.60
N VAL A 413 -13.66 7.78 -5.69
CA VAL A 413 -12.49 6.88 -5.67
C VAL A 413 -11.45 7.32 -4.62
N SER A 414 -11.07 8.62 -4.64
CA SER A 414 -10.09 9.16 -3.69
C SER A 414 -10.60 9.13 -2.25
N GLN A 415 -11.85 9.48 -2.03
CA GLN A 415 -12.47 9.47 -0.70
C GLN A 415 -12.49 8.06 -0.11
N ARG A 416 -12.98 7.08 -0.87
CA ARG A 416 -13.07 5.67 -0.46
C ARG A 416 -11.72 5.10 -0.08
N VAL A 417 -10.75 5.24 -0.98
CA VAL A 417 -9.44 4.61 -0.81
C VAL A 417 -8.66 5.26 0.33
N VAL A 418 -8.59 6.60 0.38
CA VAL A 418 -7.83 7.31 1.43
C VAL A 418 -8.47 7.10 2.80
N ALA A 419 -9.81 7.21 2.90
CA ALA A 419 -10.49 7.00 4.17
C ALA A 419 -10.32 5.56 4.68
N SER A 420 -10.35 4.56 3.79
CA SER A 420 -10.11 3.15 4.14
C SER A 420 -8.67 2.92 4.63
N ILE A 421 -7.67 3.54 3.99
CA ILE A 421 -6.26 3.47 4.42
C ILE A 421 -6.11 4.06 5.83
N VAL A 422 -6.61 5.28 6.04
CA VAL A 422 -6.53 5.94 7.35
C VAL A 422 -7.23 5.12 8.42
N ASN A 423 -8.42 4.61 8.12
CA ASN A 423 -9.21 3.83 9.08
C ASN A 423 -8.51 2.55 9.50
N LEU A 424 -7.96 1.80 8.55
CA LEU A 424 -7.21 0.57 8.84
C LEU A 424 -5.96 0.85 9.66
N CYS A 425 -5.22 1.90 9.32
CA CYS A 425 -4.01 2.28 10.05
C CYS A 425 -4.30 2.83 11.46
N CYS A 426 -5.44 3.50 11.65
CA CYS A 426 -5.94 3.82 12.99
C CYS A 426 -6.23 2.58 13.83
N GLU A 427 -6.71 1.48 13.23
CA GLU A 427 -6.88 0.22 13.97
C GLU A 427 -5.56 -0.46 14.29
N ILE A 428 -4.57 -0.40 13.41
CA ILE A 428 -3.22 -0.90 13.66
C ILE A 428 -2.62 -0.18 14.87
N ALA A 429 -2.73 1.15 14.90
CA ALA A 429 -2.29 1.96 16.04
C ALA A 429 -3.07 1.63 17.34
N GLN A 430 -4.39 1.49 17.24
CA GLN A 430 -5.25 1.13 18.37
C GLN A 430 -4.91 -0.23 18.99
N LYS A 431 -4.54 -1.20 18.15
CA LYS A 431 -4.16 -2.55 18.59
C LYS A 431 -2.70 -2.62 19.10
N GLY A 432 -1.95 -1.52 19.07
CA GLY A 432 -0.55 -1.49 19.48
C GLY A 432 0.37 -2.34 18.58
N ILE A 433 -0.02 -2.58 17.33
CA ILE A 433 0.79 -3.35 16.37
C ILE A 433 2.04 -2.54 15.99
N ALA A 434 1.91 -1.23 15.89
CA ALA A 434 3.04 -0.31 15.74
C ALA A 434 2.73 1.04 16.38
N ASP A 435 3.78 1.73 16.81
CA ASP A 435 3.68 3.15 17.17
C ASP A 435 3.21 3.96 15.94
N PRO A 436 2.32 4.96 16.10
CA PRO A 436 1.80 5.75 15.01
C PRO A 436 2.85 6.40 14.10
N GLN A 437 3.96 6.87 14.66
CA GLN A 437 5.03 7.51 13.88
C GLN A 437 5.86 6.47 13.13
N ILE A 438 6.12 5.32 13.76
CA ILE A 438 6.78 4.17 13.12
C ILE A 438 5.92 3.65 11.97
N LEU A 439 4.61 3.51 12.17
CA LEU A 439 3.64 3.12 11.15
C LEU A 439 3.72 4.03 9.92
N ASP A 440 3.57 5.33 10.10
CA ASP A 440 3.61 6.30 8.99
C ASP A 440 4.92 6.23 8.21
N ARG A 441 6.05 6.18 8.93
CA ARG A 441 7.37 6.09 8.33
C ARG A 441 7.59 4.77 7.58
N ALA A 442 7.22 3.65 8.18
CA ALA A 442 7.37 2.33 7.57
C ALA A 442 6.59 2.21 6.27
N ILE A 443 5.32 2.66 6.26
CA ILE A 443 4.46 2.58 5.07
C ILE A 443 4.95 3.51 3.95
N THR A 444 5.42 4.70 4.28
CA THR A 444 6.02 5.62 3.30
C THR A 444 7.26 5.00 2.65
N LEU A 445 8.14 4.37 3.45
CA LEU A 445 9.36 3.73 2.95
C LEU A 445 9.08 2.48 2.11
N ALA A 446 8.11 1.65 2.53
CA ALA A 446 7.84 0.36 1.90
C ALA A 446 6.92 0.46 0.68
N LEU A 447 5.83 1.21 0.79
CA LEU A 447 4.81 1.30 -0.25
C LEU A 447 4.93 2.54 -1.12
N GLY A 448 5.85 3.44 -0.79
CA GLY A 448 6.04 4.67 -1.55
C GLY A 448 4.84 5.61 -1.51
N TYR A 449 4.06 5.58 -0.44
CA TYR A 449 2.95 6.50 -0.25
C TYR A 449 3.46 7.94 -0.17
N PRO A 450 2.75 8.91 -0.74
CA PRO A 450 3.19 10.32 -0.77
C PRO A 450 3.19 10.95 0.64
N LYS A 451 2.41 10.38 1.55
CA LYS A 451 2.31 10.73 2.97
C LYS A 451 2.13 9.46 3.79
N GLY A 452 2.49 9.51 5.07
CA GLY A 452 2.12 8.44 5.99
C GLY A 452 0.60 8.26 6.05
N PRO A 453 0.11 7.04 6.30
CA PRO A 453 -1.33 6.77 6.36
C PRO A 453 -2.09 7.71 7.33
N LEU A 454 -1.55 7.96 8.52
CA LEU A 454 -2.17 8.88 9.48
C LEU A 454 -1.95 10.34 9.06
N GLY A 455 -0.82 10.65 8.41
CA GLY A 455 -0.52 11.94 7.83
C GLY A 455 -1.49 12.35 6.70
N PHE A 456 -2.14 11.41 6.01
CA PHE A 456 -3.26 11.73 5.10
C PHE A 456 -4.41 12.42 5.84
N ALA A 457 -4.74 11.94 7.05
CA ALA A 457 -5.81 12.55 7.83
C ALA A 457 -5.44 13.95 8.34
N GLU A 458 -4.18 14.21 8.62
CA GLU A 458 -3.72 15.57 8.94
C GLU A 458 -3.81 16.49 7.73
N HIS A 459 -3.52 15.96 6.55
CA HIS A 459 -3.58 16.73 5.29
C HIS A 459 -5.00 17.04 4.82
N TYR A 460 -5.89 16.04 4.84
CA TYR A 460 -7.27 16.16 4.34
C TYR A 460 -8.28 16.54 5.43
N GLY A 461 -7.87 16.55 6.70
CA GLY A 461 -8.72 16.77 7.86
C GLY A 461 -9.28 15.46 8.42
N ALA A 462 -8.88 15.08 9.66
CA ALA A 462 -9.36 13.87 10.32
C ALA A 462 -10.90 13.84 10.48
N GLY A 463 -11.52 15.01 10.68
CA GLY A 463 -12.98 15.16 10.72
C GLY A 463 -13.65 14.83 9.39
N ARG A 464 -13.07 15.22 8.26
CA ARG A 464 -13.58 14.88 6.91
C ARG A 464 -13.44 13.37 6.64
N ILE A 465 -12.31 12.77 7.02
CA ILE A 465 -12.13 11.30 6.92
C ILE A 465 -13.19 10.56 7.73
N LEU A 466 -13.46 11.02 8.96
CA LEU A 466 -14.49 10.42 9.81
C LEU A 466 -15.88 10.56 9.17
N ALA A 467 -16.23 11.74 8.65
CA ALA A 467 -17.50 11.98 7.99
C ALA A 467 -17.68 11.08 6.74
N ILE A 468 -16.63 10.92 5.92
CA ILE A 468 -16.66 10.02 4.77
C ILE A 468 -17.00 8.59 5.22
N LEU A 469 -16.31 8.07 6.23
CA LEU A 469 -16.54 6.71 6.71
C LEU A 469 -17.94 6.52 7.30
N GLU A 470 -18.45 7.51 8.04
CA GLU A 470 -19.81 7.47 8.63
C GLU A 470 -20.89 7.49 7.55
N ALA A 471 -20.74 8.34 6.53
CA ALA A 471 -21.65 8.41 5.39
C ALA A 471 -21.62 7.10 4.58
N MET A 472 -20.43 6.61 4.22
CA MET A 472 -20.28 5.33 3.52
C MET A 472 -20.87 4.16 4.32
N GLN A 473 -20.62 4.09 5.64
CA GLN A 473 -21.21 3.06 6.49
C GLN A 473 -22.74 3.10 6.45
N GLY A 474 -23.33 4.30 6.45
CA GLY A 474 -24.77 4.50 6.30
C GLY A 474 -25.30 4.00 4.96
N CYS A 475 -24.68 4.44 3.84
CA CYS A 475 -25.10 4.06 2.48
C CYS A 475 -24.97 2.56 2.23
N TYR A 476 -23.95 1.89 2.79
CA TYR A 476 -23.78 0.44 2.70
C TYR A 476 -24.50 -0.36 3.79
N GLY A 477 -25.52 0.22 4.44
CA GLY A 477 -26.35 -0.50 5.39
C GLY A 477 -25.64 -0.96 6.67
N GLY A 478 -24.63 -0.21 7.12
CA GLY A 478 -23.88 -0.53 8.34
C GLY A 478 -22.71 -1.48 8.13
N GLU A 479 -22.23 -1.67 6.91
CA GLU A 479 -21.14 -2.59 6.60
C GLU A 479 -19.91 -2.35 7.47
N ALA A 480 -19.41 -3.43 8.12
CA ALA A 480 -18.30 -3.37 9.07
C ALA A 480 -16.98 -2.85 8.47
N ARG A 481 -16.79 -3.00 7.15
CA ARG A 481 -15.62 -2.48 6.42
C ARG A 481 -15.43 -0.98 6.63
N TYR A 482 -16.52 -0.22 6.63
CA TYR A 482 -16.49 1.25 6.73
C TYR A 482 -16.72 1.76 8.16
N ARG A 483 -16.88 0.87 9.13
CA ARG A 483 -17.02 1.27 10.53
C ARG A 483 -15.79 2.06 10.98
N PRO A 484 -15.93 3.34 11.39
CA PRO A 484 -14.80 4.14 11.83
C PRO A 484 -14.11 3.54 13.07
N SER A 485 -12.80 3.49 13.04
CA SER A 485 -11.99 3.06 14.17
C SER A 485 -12.27 3.92 15.42
N PRO A 486 -12.35 3.32 16.63
CA PRO A 486 -12.41 4.08 17.87
C PRO A 486 -11.22 5.04 18.05
N TRP A 487 -10.05 4.70 17.53
CA TRP A 487 -8.87 5.58 17.52
C TRP A 487 -9.17 6.89 16.78
N LEU A 488 -9.68 6.82 15.55
CA LEU A 488 -10.07 7.98 14.74
C LEU A 488 -11.14 8.80 15.44
N ARG A 489 -12.24 8.16 15.87
CA ARG A 489 -13.37 8.85 16.52
C ARG A 489 -12.95 9.63 17.76
N ARG A 490 -12.15 9.02 18.64
CA ARG A 490 -11.70 9.66 19.87
C ARG A 490 -10.83 10.88 19.59
N ARG A 491 -9.86 10.74 18.65
CA ARG A 491 -8.94 11.83 18.33
C ARG A 491 -9.64 13.00 17.65
N VAL A 492 -10.56 12.73 16.74
CA VAL A 492 -11.39 13.79 16.14
C VAL A 492 -12.21 14.54 17.20
N ARG A 493 -12.89 13.82 18.11
CA ARG A 493 -13.69 14.42 19.17
C ARG A 493 -12.89 15.25 20.17
N LEU A 494 -11.64 14.86 20.41
CA LEU A 494 -10.74 15.53 21.34
C LEU A 494 -9.78 16.51 20.64
N CYS A 495 -9.91 16.72 19.34
CA CYS A 495 -9.00 17.53 18.53
C CYS A 495 -7.52 17.15 18.71
N LEU A 496 -7.24 15.85 18.78
CA LEU A 496 -5.88 15.31 18.91
C LEU A 496 -5.36 14.82 17.54
N PRO A 497 -4.04 14.93 17.27
CA PRO A 497 -3.42 14.33 16.10
C PRO A 497 -3.60 12.80 16.09
N LEU A 498 -3.79 12.21 14.91
CA LEU A 498 -3.86 10.74 14.79
C LEU A 498 -2.53 10.07 15.11
N THR A 499 -1.43 10.78 14.93
CA THR A 499 -0.07 10.34 15.23
C THR A 499 0.29 10.41 16.73
N ALA A 500 -0.57 11.04 17.57
CA ALA A 500 -0.34 11.07 19.02
C ALA A 500 -0.55 9.67 19.64
N PRO A 501 0.46 9.06 20.29
CA PRO A 501 0.32 7.77 20.95
C PRO A 501 -0.63 7.86 22.16
N ASP A 502 -1.23 6.71 22.55
CA ASP A 502 -1.88 6.61 23.84
C ASP A 502 -0.84 6.58 24.96
N ARG A 503 -1.20 7.06 26.16
CA ARG A 503 -0.34 6.90 27.33
C ARG A 503 -0.22 5.41 27.67
N PRO A 504 0.99 4.92 28.02
CA PRO A 504 1.13 3.56 28.50
C PRO A 504 0.19 3.32 29.68
N VAL A 505 -0.49 2.18 29.70
CA VAL A 505 -1.18 1.73 30.91
C VAL A 505 -0.09 1.46 31.95
N ALA A 506 -0.15 2.15 33.05
CA ALA A 506 0.78 1.87 34.19
C ALA A 506 0.57 0.41 34.62
N GLY A 507 1.61 -0.42 34.41
CA GLY A 507 1.62 -1.82 34.81
C GLY A 507 1.76 -1.96 36.33
#